data_2def3e09cbe50c9814f0dc3d84e8b814
#
_entry.id   2def3e09cbe50c9814f0dc3d84e8b814
#
_cell.length_a   1.000
_cell.length_b   1.000
_cell.length_c   1.000
_cell.angle_alpha   90.00
_cell.angle_beta   90.00
_cell.angle_gamma   90.00
#
_symmetry.space_group_name_H-M   'P 1'
#
loop_
_entity.id
_entity.type
_entity.pdbx_description
1 polymer ?
#
loop_
_entity_poly.entity_id
_entity_poly.type
_entity_poly.pdbx_seq_one_letter_code
_entity_poly.pdbx_strand_id
1 'polypeptide(L)'
;MTTALTLALLVTFSQTTYEPTWESLDSRPNPQWFEDAKFGIFIHWGVYAVPAWGPKDRYSEWYWHDMMNKKGETWEFHKNTYGENFKYQDFAPMFKAEMYDPELWADIFKRSGAKYVVLTSKHHEGFSLWPDDTNWNWNARDIGPHRDLLGDLTDAVRAAGLRMGYYYSLYEWFNPIYKNNVQRYVDEYMIPQLKGLVEKYKPDIVWPDGEWDYPDTTWRS
;
A
#
# COMPACT_ATOMS: atom_id res chain seq x y z
N MET A 1 -32.51 -42.80 29.97
CA MET A 1 -31.59 -42.29 28.95
C MET A 1 -32.29 -41.13 28.24
N THR A 2 -31.96 -39.91 28.64
CA THR A 2 -32.54 -38.67 28.08
C THR A 2 -31.57 -38.14 27.05
N THR A 3 -31.94 -38.23 25.76
CA THR A 3 -31.17 -37.69 24.66
C THR A 3 -31.37 -36.18 24.57
N ALA A 4 -30.35 -35.39 24.89
CA ALA A 4 -30.37 -33.95 24.72
C ALA A 4 -30.15 -33.63 23.22
N LEU A 5 -31.15 -33.01 22.59
CA LEU A 5 -31.06 -32.53 21.23
C LEU A 5 -30.41 -31.16 21.27
N THR A 6 -29.12 -31.04 20.80
CA THR A 6 -28.43 -29.76 20.69
C THR A 6 -28.87 -29.11 19.37
N LEU A 7 -29.69 -28.06 19.47
CA LEU A 7 -30.10 -27.23 18.33
C LEU A 7 -28.94 -26.29 17.99
N ALA A 8 -28.23 -26.57 16.88
CA ALA A 8 -27.22 -25.65 16.36
C ALA A 8 -27.93 -24.51 15.62
N LEU A 9 -27.89 -23.30 16.17
CA LEU A 9 -28.35 -22.10 15.46
C LEU A 9 -27.33 -21.76 14.37
N LEU A 10 -27.70 -22.02 13.12
CA LEU A 10 -26.98 -21.52 11.95
C LEU A 10 -27.29 -20.01 11.83
N VAL A 11 -26.39 -19.15 12.31
CA VAL A 11 -26.41 -17.71 12.03
C VAL A 11 -25.88 -17.52 10.62
N THR A 12 -26.79 -17.38 9.65
CA THR A 12 -26.43 -16.98 8.29
C THR A 12 -26.16 -15.47 8.33
N PHE A 13 -24.88 -15.09 8.27
CA PHE A 13 -24.52 -13.71 8.00
C PHE A 13 -24.89 -13.42 6.54
N SER A 14 -25.97 -12.69 6.33
CA SER A 14 -26.28 -12.11 5.02
C SER A 14 -25.21 -11.05 4.73
N GLN A 15 -24.31 -11.35 3.79
CA GLN A 15 -23.34 -10.38 3.33
C GLN A 15 -24.10 -9.33 2.49
N THR A 16 -24.15 -8.10 2.97
CA THR A 16 -24.77 -7.01 2.23
C THR A 16 -23.99 -6.79 0.95
N THR A 17 -24.62 -6.97 -0.19
CA THR A 17 -24.03 -6.67 -1.51
C THR A 17 -24.42 -5.24 -1.87
N TYR A 18 -23.43 -4.46 -2.27
CA TYR A 18 -23.62 -3.08 -2.75
C TYR A 18 -23.60 -3.07 -4.27
N GLU A 19 -24.46 -2.27 -4.87
CA GLU A 19 -24.45 -2.05 -6.31
C GLU A 19 -23.24 -1.18 -6.69
N PRO A 20 -22.71 -1.29 -7.92
CA PRO A 20 -21.57 -0.51 -8.38
C PRO A 20 -21.98 0.92 -8.75
N THR A 21 -22.62 1.60 -7.82
CA THR A 21 -23.04 3.01 -7.92
C THR A 21 -22.56 3.77 -6.69
N TRP A 22 -22.21 5.02 -6.87
CA TRP A 22 -21.76 5.87 -5.76
C TRP A 22 -22.82 6.01 -4.66
N GLU A 23 -24.09 6.13 -5.03
CA GLU A 23 -25.20 6.18 -4.06
C GLU A 23 -25.23 4.93 -3.17
N SER A 24 -25.08 3.74 -3.75
CA SER A 24 -25.05 2.49 -3.01
C SER A 24 -23.77 2.37 -2.15
N LEU A 25 -22.62 2.72 -2.72
CA LEU A 25 -21.34 2.63 -2.03
C LEU A 25 -21.25 3.63 -0.86
N ASP A 26 -21.73 4.84 -1.04
CA ASP A 26 -21.73 5.90 -0.02
C ASP A 26 -22.75 5.63 1.11
N SER A 27 -23.77 4.81 0.86
CA SER A 27 -24.73 4.37 1.91
C SER A 27 -24.13 3.37 2.90
N ARG A 28 -22.93 2.86 2.63
CA ARG A 28 -22.25 1.87 3.44
C ARG A 28 -21.81 2.46 4.79
N PRO A 29 -22.26 1.91 5.93
CA PRO A 29 -21.81 2.38 7.24
C PRO A 29 -20.34 2.05 7.46
N ASN A 30 -19.67 2.87 8.26
CA ASN A 30 -18.36 2.49 8.77
C ASN A 30 -18.47 1.20 9.60
N PRO A 31 -17.56 0.25 9.43
CA PRO A 31 -17.55 -0.94 10.28
C PRO A 31 -17.36 -0.57 11.76
N GLN A 32 -18.16 -1.15 12.64
CA GLN A 32 -18.09 -0.87 14.09
C GLN A 32 -16.67 -1.09 14.66
N TRP A 33 -15.97 -2.10 14.17
CA TRP A 33 -14.59 -2.35 14.62
C TRP A 33 -13.66 -1.15 14.34
N PHE A 34 -13.86 -0.43 13.24
CA PHE A 34 -13.03 0.74 12.89
C PHE A 34 -13.36 1.92 13.81
N GLU A 35 -14.66 2.13 14.07
CA GLU A 35 -15.12 3.14 15.03
C GLU A 35 -14.56 2.90 16.44
N ASP A 36 -14.44 1.63 16.87
CA ASP A 36 -13.94 1.23 18.19
C ASP A 36 -12.41 1.20 18.27
N ALA A 37 -11.72 1.05 17.14
CA ALA A 37 -10.28 0.80 17.10
C ALA A 37 -9.45 1.96 17.69
N LYS A 38 -9.79 3.22 17.37
CA LYS A 38 -9.18 4.48 17.84
C LYS A 38 -7.68 4.64 17.60
N PHE A 39 -6.90 3.56 17.59
CA PHE A 39 -5.46 3.61 17.39
C PHE A 39 -5.00 2.56 16.37
N GLY A 40 -4.38 3.02 15.30
CA GLY A 40 -3.70 2.23 14.28
C GLY A 40 -2.30 2.75 14.00
N ILE A 41 -1.50 1.96 13.31
CA ILE A 41 -0.16 2.33 12.86
C ILE A 41 -0.16 2.41 11.35
N PHE A 42 0.35 3.52 10.83
CA PHE A 42 0.55 3.75 9.41
C PHE A 42 2.06 3.71 9.10
N ILE A 43 2.46 2.95 8.07
CA ILE A 43 3.86 2.75 7.71
C ILE A 43 4.08 3.14 6.26
N HIS A 44 5.03 4.08 6.03
CA HIS A 44 5.60 4.34 4.73
C HIS A 44 6.91 3.59 4.59
N TRP A 45 6.99 2.65 3.65
CA TRP A 45 8.18 1.84 3.40
C TRP A 45 8.24 1.40 1.94
N GLY A 46 9.42 1.46 1.34
CA GLY A 46 9.64 1.16 -0.07
C GLY A 46 11.07 1.46 -0.49
N VAL A 47 11.32 1.57 -1.78
CA VAL A 47 12.65 1.85 -2.36
C VAL A 47 13.26 3.14 -1.80
N TYR A 48 12.45 4.14 -1.49
CA TYR A 48 12.90 5.40 -0.87
C TYR A 48 13.54 5.22 0.52
N ALA A 49 13.36 4.08 1.16
CA ALA A 49 14.05 3.75 2.41
C ALA A 49 15.55 3.46 2.20
N VAL A 50 16.02 3.26 0.96
CA VAL A 50 17.44 3.07 0.66
C VAL A 50 18.22 4.37 0.83
N PRO A 51 17.88 5.49 0.15
CA PRO A 51 18.51 6.77 0.45
C PRO A 51 18.10 7.30 1.83
N ALA A 52 16.87 7.02 2.30
CA ALA A 52 16.30 7.39 3.59
C ALA A 52 16.62 8.85 3.97
N TRP A 53 16.55 9.75 2.99
CA TRP A 53 16.98 11.13 3.16
C TRP A 53 15.91 12.12 2.67
N GLY A 54 15.77 13.21 3.38
CA GLY A 54 15.03 14.41 2.98
C GLY A 54 15.56 15.62 3.73
N PRO A 55 15.50 16.82 3.15
CA PRO A 55 15.79 18.02 3.89
C PRO A 55 14.78 18.23 5.02
N LYS A 56 15.09 19.12 5.95
CA LYS A 56 14.16 19.48 7.01
C LYS A 56 12.81 19.89 6.44
N ASP A 57 11.74 19.40 7.06
CA ASP A 57 10.35 19.67 6.68
C ASP A 57 9.93 19.07 5.31
N ARG A 58 10.68 18.07 4.83
CA ARG A 58 10.33 17.26 3.64
C ARG A 58 10.30 15.79 3.99
N TYR A 59 9.60 15.00 3.18
CA TYR A 59 9.37 13.59 3.39
C TYR A 59 10.28 12.75 2.49
N SER A 60 10.95 11.73 3.05
CA SER A 60 11.87 10.87 2.30
C SER A 60 11.19 10.03 1.20
N GLU A 61 9.91 9.73 1.33
CA GLU A 61 9.14 9.05 0.30
C GLU A 61 8.89 9.90 -0.95
N TRP A 62 9.12 11.23 -0.86
CA TRP A 62 9.11 12.14 -2.00
C TRP A 62 10.48 12.32 -2.66
N TYR A 63 11.48 11.58 -2.22
CA TYR A 63 12.86 11.70 -2.70
C TYR A 63 12.99 11.71 -4.22
N TRP A 64 12.33 10.77 -4.92
CA TRP A 64 12.37 10.73 -6.37
C TRP A 64 11.77 11.98 -7.02
N HIS A 65 10.60 12.39 -6.59
CA HIS A 65 9.96 13.62 -7.07
C HIS A 65 10.87 14.84 -6.90
N ASP A 66 11.46 14.99 -5.73
CA ASP A 66 12.29 16.15 -5.40
C ASP A 66 13.62 16.16 -6.18
N MET A 67 14.15 14.98 -6.55
CA MET A 67 15.38 14.92 -7.37
C MET A 67 15.12 15.07 -8.88
N MET A 68 13.92 14.82 -9.38
CA MET A 68 13.62 14.84 -10.83
C MET A 68 13.93 16.19 -11.49
N ASN A 69 13.74 17.29 -10.78
CA ASN A 69 13.96 18.61 -11.30
C ASN A 69 15.45 19.03 -11.35
N LYS A 70 16.36 18.18 -10.88
CA LYS A 70 17.80 18.45 -10.80
C LYS A 70 18.12 19.79 -10.11
N LYS A 71 17.35 20.12 -9.07
CA LYS A 71 17.47 21.34 -8.27
C LYS A 71 17.11 21.08 -6.82
N GLY A 72 17.58 21.95 -5.92
CA GLY A 72 17.26 21.88 -4.50
C GLY A 72 18.12 20.91 -3.72
N GLU A 73 17.87 20.84 -2.41
CA GLU A 73 18.72 20.12 -1.47
C GLU A 73 18.75 18.61 -1.72
N THR A 74 17.62 18.02 -2.12
CA THR A 74 17.54 16.58 -2.45
C THR A 74 18.42 16.23 -3.66
N TRP A 75 18.42 17.08 -4.70
CA TRP A 75 19.29 16.87 -5.86
C TRP A 75 20.77 17.05 -5.49
N GLU A 76 21.12 18.06 -4.71
CA GLU A 76 22.51 18.27 -4.27
C GLU A 76 23.00 17.09 -3.42
N PHE A 77 22.18 16.60 -2.50
CA PHE A 77 22.51 15.40 -1.73
C PHE A 77 22.70 14.20 -2.65
N HIS A 78 21.75 13.97 -3.57
CA HIS A 78 21.80 12.84 -4.51
C HIS A 78 23.07 12.87 -5.35
N LYS A 79 23.37 14.01 -5.97
CA LYS A 79 24.55 14.19 -6.82
C LYS A 79 25.85 13.96 -6.07
N ASN A 80 25.95 14.49 -4.86
CA ASN A 80 27.16 14.39 -4.04
C ASN A 80 27.37 13.00 -3.44
N THR A 81 26.29 12.26 -3.19
CA THR A 81 26.35 10.93 -2.54
C THR A 81 26.43 9.78 -3.54
N TYR A 82 25.64 9.85 -4.60
CA TYR A 82 25.48 8.75 -5.57
C TYR A 82 26.01 9.08 -6.96
N GLY A 83 26.19 10.36 -7.26
CA GLY A 83 26.57 10.83 -8.59
C GLY A 83 25.39 11.25 -9.47
N GLU A 84 25.66 12.15 -10.39
CA GLU A 84 24.62 12.77 -11.26
C GLU A 84 23.92 11.76 -12.20
N ASN A 85 24.61 10.67 -12.54
CA ASN A 85 24.07 9.64 -13.47
C ASN A 85 23.34 8.51 -12.77
N PHE A 86 23.39 8.43 -11.43
CA PHE A 86 22.68 7.43 -10.65
C PHE A 86 21.18 7.76 -10.68
N LYS A 87 20.35 6.79 -11.04
CA LYS A 87 18.91 6.98 -11.18
C LYS A 87 18.18 6.46 -9.94
N TYR A 88 16.96 6.95 -9.71
CA TYR A 88 16.13 6.42 -8.64
C TYR A 88 15.94 4.89 -8.75
N GLN A 89 15.76 4.39 -9.96
CA GLN A 89 15.59 2.95 -10.21
C GLN A 89 16.80 2.11 -9.78
N ASP A 90 17.99 2.70 -9.71
CA ASP A 90 19.20 2.02 -9.28
C ASP A 90 19.18 1.70 -7.77
N PHE A 91 18.31 2.33 -6.99
CA PHE A 91 18.06 1.98 -5.59
C PHE A 91 17.28 0.67 -5.43
N ALA A 92 16.43 0.27 -6.40
CA ALA A 92 15.58 -0.91 -6.24
C ALA A 92 16.36 -2.20 -5.98
N PRO A 93 17.47 -2.53 -6.68
CA PRO A 93 18.28 -3.69 -6.34
C PRO A 93 19.02 -3.56 -4.99
N MET A 94 19.11 -2.36 -4.43
CA MET A 94 19.70 -2.11 -3.11
C MET A 94 18.69 -2.24 -1.97
N PHE A 95 17.40 -2.21 -2.29
CA PHE A 95 16.32 -2.43 -1.32
C PHE A 95 16.22 -3.91 -0.99
N LYS A 96 17.00 -4.38 0.00
CA LYS A 96 17.14 -5.81 0.34
C LYS A 96 16.20 -6.28 1.45
N ALA A 97 15.67 -5.36 2.25
CA ALA A 97 14.84 -5.68 3.41
C ALA A 97 15.49 -6.67 4.40
N GLU A 98 16.82 -6.59 4.61
CA GLU A 98 17.61 -7.54 5.40
C GLU A 98 17.15 -7.64 6.86
N MET A 99 16.69 -6.52 7.42
CA MET A 99 16.23 -6.45 8.81
C MET A 99 14.70 -6.63 8.94
N TYR A 100 14.04 -7.03 7.84
CA TYR A 100 12.60 -7.20 7.85
C TYR A 100 12.21 -8.53 8.49
N ASP A 101 11.63 -8.42 9.68
CA ASP A 101 11.04 -9.50 10.46
C ASP A 101 9.56 -9.18 10.73
N PRO A 102 8.63 -9.73 9.93
CA PRO A 102 7.21 -9.38 10.02
C PRO A 102 6.58 -9.82 11.35
N GLU A 103 7.04 -10.92 11.94
CA GLU A 103 6.55 -11.40 13.25
C GLU A 103 6.97 -10.45 14.37
N LEU A 104 8.23 -9.99 14.36
CA LEU A 104 8.71 -8.99 15.31
C LEU A 104 7.97 -7.66 15.16
N TRP A 105 7.73 -7.22 13.92
CA TRP A 105 6.95 -6.01 13.67
C TRP A 105 5.52 -6.15 14.23
N ALA A 106 4.86 -7.24 13.92
CA ALA A 106 3.50 -7.51 14.39
C ALA A 106 3.41 -7.57 15.93
N ASP A 107 4.41 -8.17 16.61
CA ASP A 107 4.51 -8.18 18.08
C ASP A 107 4.64 -6.76 18.64
N ILE A 108 5.51 -5.92 18.05
CA ILE A 108 5.67 -4.53 18.45
C ILE A 108 4.36 -3.75 18.29
N PHE A 109 3.65 -3.91 17.16
CA PHE A 109 2.37 -3.25 16.91
C PHE A 109 1.32 -3.68 17.93
N LYS A 110 1.22 -4.98 18.20
CA LYS A 110 0.29 -5.50 19.20
C LYS A 110 0.59 -4.95 20.60
N ARG A 111 1.85 -4.96 21.01
CA ARG A 111 2.27 -4.45 22.34
C ARG A 111 2.09 -2.93 22.46
N SER A 112 2.13 -2.18 21.38
CA SER A 112 1.82 -0.74 21.38
C SER A 112 0.35 -0.43 21.67
N GLY A 113 -0.54 -1.43 21.56
CA GLY A 113 -1.98 -1.28 21.72
C GLY A 113 -2.74 -1.00 20.42
N ALA A 114 -2.03 -0.99 19.27
CA ALA A 114 -2.67 -0.80 17.95
C ALA A 114 -3.73 -1.88 17.70
N LYS A 115 -4.74 -1.52 16.94
CA LYS A 115 -5.84 -2.41 16.52
C LYS A 115 -5.78 -2.76 15.05
N TYR A 116 -5.11 -1.94 14.28
CA TYR A 116 -4.88 -2.15 12.85
C TYR A 116 -3.55 -1.56 12.41
N VAL A 117 -3.07 -2.03 11.26
CA VAL A 117 -1.85 -1.53 10.62
C VAL A 117 -2.17 -1.23 9.16
N VAL A 118 -1.65 -0.13 8.64
CA VAL A 118 -1.70 0.20 7.21
C VAL A 118 -0.29 0.32 6.69
N LEU A 119 0.06 -0.47 5.67
CA LEU A 119 1.35 -0.39 4.97
C LEU A 119 1.14 0.20 3.58
N THR A 120 2.07 1.04 3.13
CA THR A 120 2.13 1.46 1.72
C THR A 120 2.38 0.24 0.84
N SER A 121 1.31 -0.28 0.21
CA SER A 121 1.47 -1.38 -0.76
C SER A 121 2.23 -0.90 -2.00
N LYS A 122 1.86 0.28 -2.52
CA LYS A 122 2.54 1.02 -3.57
C LYS A 122 2.42 2.52 -3.28
N HIS A 123 3.54 3.24 -3.18
CA HIS A 123 3.58 4.70 -3.07
C HIS A 123 3.67 5.35 -4.47
N HIS A 124 3.83 6.67 -4.56
CA HIS A 124 3.83 7.43 -5.82
C HIS A 124 4.94 7.01 -6.79
N GLU A 125 6.04 6.45 -6.31
CA GLU A 125 7.12 5.93 -7.16
C GLU A 125 6.75 4.65 -7.92
N GLY A 126 5.58 4.11 -7.65
CA GLY A 126 5.03 2.98 -8.37
C GLY A 126 5.59 1.61 -8.00
N PHE A 127 6.51 1.51 -7.04
CA PHE A 127 7.10 0.22 -6.65
C PHE A 127 6.13 -0.59 -5.78
N SER A 128 5.76 -1.78 -6.26
CA SER A 128 4.83 -2.67 -5.56
C SER A 128 5.55 -3.55 -4.53
N LEU A 129 5.13 -3.53 -3.26
CA LEU A 129 5.72 -4.36 -2.20
C LEU A 129 5.24 -5.82 -2.23
N TRP A 130 4.49 -6.22 -3.24
CA TRP A 130 3.98 -7.59 -3.45
C TRP A 130 4.33 -8.11 -4.85
N PRO A 131 4.22 -9.44 -5.09
CA PRO A 131 4.26 -10.02 -6.43
C PRO A 131 3.13 -9.48 -7.30
N ASP A 132 3.47 -8.62 -8.24
CA ASP A 132 2.55 -7.84 -9.05
C ASP A 132 2.83 -8.05 -10.53
N ASP A 133 1.97 -8.80 -11.20
CA ASP A 133 2.14 -9.14 -12.61
C ASP A 133 1.80 -7.96 -13.55
N THR A 134 1.08 -6.94 -13.05
CA THR A 134 0.80 -5.71 -13.79
C THR A 134 1.99 -4.74 -13.79
N ASN A 135 2.93 -4.91 -12.87
CA ASN A 135 4.08 -4.03 -12.63
C ASN A 135 5.41 -4.80 -12.77
N TRP A 136 5.61 -5.42 -13.91
CA TRP A 136 6.78 -6.24 -14.19
C TRP A 136 8.10 -5.47 -13.99
N ASN A 137 9.09 -6.11 -13.32
CA ASN A 137 10.40 -5.55 -12.96
C ASN A 137 10.37 -4.29 -12.07
N TRP A 138 9.21 -3.92 -11.52
CA TRP A 138 9.10 -2.81 -10.58
C TRP A 138 8.28 -3.22 -9.34
N ASN A 139 8.58 -4.40 -8.81
CA ASN A 139 7.95 -4.95 -7.62
C ASN A 139 8.96 -5.77 -6.79
N ALA A 140 8.62 -6.01 -5.53
CA ALA A 140 9.50 -6.65 -4.54
C ALA A 140 9.82 -8.13 -4.82
N ARG A 141 9.03 -8.83 -5.67
CA ARG A 141 9.34 -10.18 -6.15
C ARG A 141 10.46 -10.15 -7.20
N ASP A 142 10.36 -9.24 -8.15
CA ASP A 142 11.19 -9.25 -9.35
C ASP A 142 12.56 -8.60 -9.10
N ILE A 143 12.62 -7.60 -8.21
CA ILE A 143 13.84 -6.83 -7.93
C ILE A 143 13.96 -6.52 -6.42
N GLY A 144 15.19 -6.45 -5.94
CA GLY A 144 15.50 -6.07 -4.56
C GLY A 144 15.39 -7.24 -3.58
N PRO A 145 14.36 -7.32 -2.74
CA PRO A 145 14.24 -8.34 -1.71
C PRO A 145 13.87 -9.73 -2.24
N HIS A 146 13.33 -9.83 -3.46
CA HIS A 146 12.81 -11.07 -4.07
C HIS A 146 11.82 -11.80 -3.16
N ARG A 147 10.89 -11.05 -2.55
CA ARG A 147 10.00 -11.52 -1.50
C ARG A 147 8.64 -10.83 -1.57
N ASP A 148 7.59 -11.49 -1.11
CA ASP A 148 6.26 -10.90 -0.92
C ASP A 148 6.20 -10.17 0.42
N LEU A 149 6.76 -8.97 0.49
CA LEU A 149 6.85 -8.19 1.74
C LEU A 149 5.46 -7.86 2.30
N LEU A 150 4.50 -7.58 1.42
CA LEU A 150 3.14 -7.24 1.82
C LEU A 150 2.40 -8.45 2.38
N GLY A 151 2.52 -9.61 1.71
CA GLY A 151 1.91 -10.86 2.13
C GLY A 151 2.44 -11.32 3.48
N ASP A 152 3.76 -11.33 3.64
CA ASP A 152 4.41 -11.75 4.89
C ASP A 152 3.95 -10.90 6.09
N LEU A 153 3.88 -9.56 5.94
CA LEU A 153 3.39 -8.70 7.02
C LEU A 153 1.90 -8.92 7.28
N THR A 154 1.12 -9.15 6.23
CA THR A 154 -0.32 -9.41 6.36
C THR A 154 -0.59 -10.64 7.22
N ASP A 155 0.13 -11.72 6.97
CA ASP A 155 -0.02 -12.96 7.70
C ASP A 155 0.40 -12.79 9.18
N ALA A 156 1.53 -12.14 9.44
CA ALA A 156 2.03 -11.87 10.79
C ALA A 156 1.08 -10.95 11.59
N VAL A 157 0.60 -9.85 10.99
CA VAL A 157 -0.33 -8.91 11.62
C VAL A 157 -1.64 -9.59 11.98
N ARG A 158 -2.18 -10.42 11.08
CA ARG A 158 -3.40 -11.20 11.35
C ARG A 158 -3.20 -12.27 12.41
N ALA A 159 -2.08 -12.98 12.37
CA ALA A 159 -1.72 -13.94 13.40
C ALA A 159 -1.59 -13.30 14.79
N ALA A 160 -1.15 -12.05 14.87
CA ALA A 160 -1.13 -11.25 16.08
C ALA A 160 -2.53 -10.78 16.56
N GLY A 161 -3.58 -10.99 15.76
CA GLY A 161 -4.95 -10.59 16.04
C GLY A 161 -5.25 -9.12 15.72
N LEU A 162 -4.44 -8.51 14.87
CA LEU A 162 -4.64 -7.15 14.35
C LEU A 162 -5.28 -7.18 12.95
N ARG A 163 -5.88 -6.07 12.55
CA ARG A 163 -6.39 -5.89 11.20
C ARG A 163 -5.35 -5.29 10.29
N MET A 164 -5.39 -5.66 8.99
CA MET A 164 -4.42 -5.22 8.00
C MET A 164 -5.07 -4.40 6.90
N GLY A 165 -4.53 -3.20 6.68
CA GLY A 165 -4.91 -2.30 5.61
C GLY A 165 -3.75 -1.98 4.68
N TYR A 166 -4.09 -1.49 3.49
CA TYR A 166 -3.12 -1.06 2.49
C TYR A 166 -3.40 0.37 2.05
N TYR A 167 -2.34 1.17 2.10
CA TYR A 167 -2.31 2.41 1.35
C TYR A 167 -1.99 2.08 -0.11
N TYR A 168 -2.66 2.75 -1.03
CA TYR A 168 -2.44 2.61 -2.46
C TYR A 168 -2.45 3.98 -3.12
N SER A 169 -1.36 4.31 -3.83
CA SER A 169 -1.27 5.57 -4.57
C SER A 169 -1.98 5.49 -5.92
N LEU A 170 -2.88 6.43 -6.16
CA LEU A 170 -3.46 6.72 -7.47
C LEU A 170 -2.46 7.51 -8.33
N TYR A 171 -1.68 8.40 -7.68
CA TYR A 171 -0.60 9.19 -8.27
C TYR A 171 0.58 8.31 -8.67
N GLU A 172 1.21 8.57 -9.82
CA GLU A 172 2.19 7.65 -10.35
C GLU A 172 3.34 8.38 -11.08
N TRP A 173 4.57 8.17 -10.62
CA TRP A 173 5.77 8.76 -11.24
C TRP A 173 6.46 7.83 -12.23
N PHE A 174 6.31 6.53 -12.06
CA PHE A 174 7.04 5.52 -12.85
C PHE A 174 6.35 5.19 -14.17
N ASN A 175 5.04 4.92 -14.14
CA ASN A 175 4.31 4.47 -15.32
C ASN A 175 4.05 5.63 -16.29
N PRO A 176 4.60 5.60 -17.52
CA PRO A 176 4.45 6.70 -18.47
C PRO A 176 3.02 6.90 -18.96
N ILE A 177 2.14 5.89 -18.84
CA ILE A 177 0.75 6.00 -19.24
C ILE A 177 0.02 7.02 -18.37
N TYR A 178 0.36 7.12 -17.09
CA TYR A 178 -0.27 8.06 -16.15
C TYR A 178 -0.27 9.50 -16.69
N LYS A 179 0.88 10.00 -17.12
CA LYS A 179 1.02 11.38 -17.64
C LYS A 179 0.49 11.57 -19.07
N ASN A 180 0.52 10.50 -19.87
CA ASN A 180 0.14 10.60 -21.28
C ASN A 180 -1.34 10.36 -21.53
N ASN A 181 -1.98 9.50 -20.73
CA ASN A 181 -3.40 9.17 -20.84
C ASN A 181 -3.88 8.57 -19.51
N VAL A 182 -4.33 9.42 -18.60
CA VAL A 182 -4.74 8.99 -17.27
C VAL A 182 -5.93 8.02 -17.29
N GLN A 183 -6.89 8.19 -18.20
CA GLN A 183 -8.02 7.27 -18.30
C GLN A 183 -7.54 5.86 -18.68
N ARG A 184 -6.63 5.77 -19.65
CA ARG A 184 -6.02 4.49 -19.99
C ARG A 184 -5.22 3.88 -18.83
N TYR A 185 -4.53 4.72 -18.05
CA TYR A 185 -3.85 4.27 -16.83
C TYR A 185 -4.84 3.68 -15.81
N VAL A 186 -5.98 4.37 -15.60
CA VAL A 186 -7.05 3.89 -14.71
C VAL A 186 -7.58 2.54 -15.16
N ASP A 187 -7.96 2.43 -16.43
CA ASP A 187 -8.67 1.25 -16.96
C ASP A 187 -7.75 0.03 -17.15
N GLU A 188 -6.54 0.25 -17.67
CA GLU A 188 -5.65 -0.85 -18.08
C GLU A 188 -4.61 -1.23 -17.02
N TYR A 189 -4.33 -0.34 -16.06
CA TYR A 189 -3.28 -0.55 -15.07
C TYR A 189 -3.80 -0.46 -13.63
N MET A 190 -4.33 0.69 -13.22
CA MET A 190 -4.69 0.95 -11.83
C MET A 190 -5.79 0.01 -11.30
N ILE A 191 -6.91 -0.08 -12.03
CA ILE A 191 -8.05 -0.93 -11.61
C ILE A 191 -7.65 -2.41 -11.57
N PRO A 192 -7.02 -3.01 -12.62
CA PRO A 192 -6.54 -4.38 -12.54
C PRO A 192 -5.57 -4.65 -11.40
N GLN A 193 -4.63 -3.72 -11.15
CA GLN A 193 -3.65 -3.82 -10.07
C GLN A 193 -4.32 -3.79 -8.69
N LEU A 194 -5.17 -2.79 -8.44
CA LEU A 194 -5.88 -2.65 -7.17
C LEU A 194 -6.84 -3.82 -6.92
N LYS A 195 -7.55 -4.27 -7.95
CA LYS A 195 -8.42 -5.43 -7.87
C LYS A 195 -7.63 -6.69 -7.50
N GLY A 196 -6.51 -6.95 -8.18
CA GLY A 196 -5.63 -8.07 -7.87
C GLY A 196 -5.09 -8.04 -6.45
N LEU A 197 -4.70 -6.85 -5.96
CA LEU A 197 -4.27 -6.63 -4.57
C LEU A 197 -5.38 -7.01 -3.57
N VAL A 198 -6.58 -6.48 -3.77
CA VAL A 198 -7.72 -6.71 -2.88
C VAL A 198 -8.18 -8.17 -2.90
N GLU A 199 -8.26 -8.78 -4.07
CA GLU A 199 -8.67 -10.19 -4.22
C GLU A 199 -7.66 -11.16 -3.58
N LYS A 200 -6.36 -10.86 -3.70
CA LYS A 200 -5.30 -11.72 -3.17
C LYS A 200 -5.21 -11.65 -1.65
N TYR A 201 -5.18 -10.45 -1.08
CA TYR A 201 -4.87 -10.27 0.33
C TYR A 201 -6.07 -9.90 1.22
N LYS A 202 -7.21 -9.52 0.64
CA LYS A 202 -8.46 -9.21 1.35
C LYS A 202 -8.27 -8.23 2.51
N PRO A 203 -7.78 -7.02 2.25
CA PRO A 203 -7.50 -6.04 3.30
C PRO A 203 -8.77 -5.63 4.06
N ASP A 204 -8.61 -5.26 5.33
CA ASP A 204 -9.67 -4.65 6.14
C ASP A 204 -9.88 -3.16 5.79
N ILE A 205 -8.82 -2.50 5.29
CA ILE A 205 -8.83 -1.09 4.87
C ILE A 205 -8.08 -0.97 3.53
N VAL A 206 -8.65 -0.22 2.59
CA VAL A 206 -7.94 0.33 1.44
C VAL A 206 -7.91 1.83 1.61
N TRP A 207 -6.70 2.42 1.62
CA TRP A 207 -6.46 3.85 1.81
C TRP A 207 -5.90 4.45 0.52
N PRO A 208 -6.74 4.95 -0.39
CA PRO A 208 -6.30 5.61 -1.61
C PRO A 208 -5.72 6.99 -1.30
N ASP A 209 -4.74 7.42 -2.11
CA ASP A 209 -4.08 8.71 -2.02
C ASP A 209 -3.58 9.17 -3.39
N GLY A 210 -3.39 10.48 -3.57
CA GLY A 210 -2.77 11.03 -4.78
C GLY A 210 -3.73 11.33 -5.93
N GLU A 211 -4.94 11.76 -5.62
CA GLU A 211 -5.96 12.16 -6.61
C GLU A 211 -5.75 13.56 -7.22
N TRP A 212 -4.70 14.28 -6.84
CA TRP A 212 -4.55 15.74 -7.01
C TRP A 212 -4.39 16.23 -8.45
N ASP A 213 -3.74 15.45 -9.33
CA ASP A 213 -3.38 15.90 -10.68
C ASP A 213 -4.57 15.97 -11.64
N TYR A 214 -5.68 15.30 -11.32
CA TYR A 214 -6.83 15.16 -12.19
C TYR A 214 -8.14 15.41 -11.44
N PRO A 215 -9.22 15.82 -12.15
CA PRO A 215 -10.50 16.07 -11.52
C PRO A 215 -11.11 14.77 -10.95
N ASP A 216 -11.95 14.92 -9.94
CA ASP A 216 -12.66 13.83 -9.25
C ASP A 216 -13.40 12.87 -10.22
N THR A 217 -13.93 13.40 -11.32
CA THR A 217 -14.58 12.61 -12.37
C THR A 217 -13.67 11.56 -13.01
N THR A 218 -12.35 11.75 -13.00
CA THR A 218 -11.38 10.76 -13.50
C THR A 218 -11.32 9.52 -12.61
N TRP A 219 -11.46 9.72 -11.30
CA TRP A 219 -11.34 8.65 -10.30
C TRP A 219 -12.69 7.98 -10.02
N ARG A 220 -13.80 8.62 -10.42
CA ARG A 220 -15.17 8.15 -10.21
C ARG A 220 -15.85 7.61 -11.47
N SER A 221 -15.10 7.41 -12.55
CA SER A 221 -15.63 6.90 -13.83
C SER A 221 -15.94 5.40 -13.81
#